data_b18e4dffe73a95a1b9d5a66d7b648e83
#
_entry.id   b18e4dffe73a95a1b9d5a66d7b648e83
#
_cell.length_a   1.000
_cell.length_b   1.000
_cell.length_c   1.000
_cell.angle_alpha   90.00
_cell.angle_beta   90.00
_cell.angle_gamma   90.00
#
_symmetry.space_group_name_H-M   'P 1'
#
loop_
_entity.id
_entity.type
_entity.pdbx_description
1 polymer ?
#
loop_
_entity_poly.entity_id
_entity_poly.type
_entity_poly.pdbx_seq_one_letter_code
_entity_poly.pdbx_strand_id
1 'polypeptide(L)'
;VPATSARARFAAARPARRGFLRAGLTGVAAVGAGVTLAAPPASAAPASPSAPASASRRPSTPGEALRELAAGNLRWRTFRERHPDETPTVRQTLTSGQHPFAVILGCVDSRVPPELVFDQGLGDLLTVRSAGEVLDEAVLGSVAYGVLELGIPLVVVLGHQSCGAVRAAVDADTSGGKLPAHIQYLADQIAPNIDRTKDGDSRVDSTIDANVRAVRARLAAEPDLAAKVTAGQLSVVGARYELSNQLVHRLA
;
A
#
# COMPACT_ATOMS: atom_id res chain seq x y z
N VAL A 1 8.48 49.89 -5.21
CA VAL A 1 8.67 49.11 -6.43
C VAL A 1 7.72 47.95 -6.37
N PRO A 2 6.71 47.82 -7.27
CA PRO A 2 5.71 46.79 -7.19
C PRO A 2 6.23 45.46 -7.76
N ALA A 3 5.96 44.38 -7.03
CA ALA A 3 6.23 43.01 -7.44
C ALA A 3 5.19 42.48 -8.44
N THR A 4 5.63 42.11 -9.63
CA THR A 4 4.82 41.55 -10.71
C THR A 4 4.67 40.05 -10.49
N SER A 5 3.44 39.61 -10.22
CA SER A 5 3.04 38.21 -10.10
C SER A 5 2.92 37.59 -11.51
N ALA A 6 3.79 36.65 -11.85
CA ALA A 6 3.67 35.83 -13.06
C ALA A 6 2.79 34.59 -12.74
N ARG A 7 1.54 34.61 -13.20
CA ARG A 7 0.68 33.41 -13.21
C ARG A 7 1.05 32.52 -14.41
N ALA A 8 1.65 31.37 -14.16
CA ALA A 8 1.82 30.33 -15.18
C ALA A 8 0.44 29.71 -15.51
N ARG A 9 0.00 29.88 -16.76
CA ARG A 9 -1.19 29.21 -17.31
C ARG A 9 -0.77 27.87 -17.88
N PHE A 10 -1.23 26.79 -17.31
CA PHE A 10 -1.14 25.48 -17.94
C PHE A 10 -2.14 25.41 -19.08
N ALA A 11 -1.66 25.35 -20.32
CA ALA A 11 -2.47 25.13 -21.50
C ALA A 11 -2.72 23.62 -21.65
N ALA A 12 -3.98 23.20 -21.58
CA ALA A 12 -4.39 21.83 -21.85
C ALA A 12 -4.32 21.55 -23.34
N ALA A 13 -3.43 20.63 -23.76
CA ALA A 13 -3.36 20.15 -25.14
C ALA A 13 -4.53 19.17 -25.39
N ARG A 14 -5.37 19.48 -26.40
CA ARG A 14 -6.44 18.61 -26.87
C ARG A 14 -5.86 17.54 -27.81
N PRO A 15 -6.18 16.23 -27.65
CA PRO A 15 -5.77 15.22 -28.62
C PRO A 15 -6.59 15.32 -29.92
N ALA A 16 -5.90 15.35 -31.04
CA ALA A 16 -6.50 15.35 -32.36
C ALA A 16 -7.11 13.96 -32.68
N ARG A 17 -8.40 13.96 -33.08
CA ARG A 17 -9.10 12.77 -33.59
C ARG A 17 -8.59 12.45 -34.97
N ARG A 18 -7.86 11.35 -35.15
CA ARG A 18 -7.55 10.76 -36.44
C ARG A 18 -8.71 9.85 -36.84
N GLY A 19 -9.43 10.25 -37.92
CA GLY A 19 -10.46 9.45 -38.54
C GLY A 19 -9.87 8.25 -39.28
N PHE A 20 -10.45 7.06 -39.08
CA PHE A 20 -10.16 5.89 -39.89
C PHE A 20 -11.07 5.87 -41.11
N LEU A 21 -10.47 5.93 -42.28
CA LEU A 21 -11.10 5.75 -43.61
C LEU A 21 -11.55 4.29 -43.76
N ARG A 22 -12.84 4.11 -44.06
CA ARG A 22 -13.40 2.85 -44.56
C ARG A 22 -13.06 2.70 -46.03
N ALA A 23 -12.30 1.67 -46.37
CA ALA A 23 -12.18 1.20 -47.74
C ALA A 23 -13.16 0.04 -47.96
N GLY A 24 -14.15 0.26 -48.83
CA GLY A 24 -15.03 -0.80 -49.31
C GLY A 24 -14.36 -1.55 -50.46
N LEU A 25 -14.51 -2.84 -50.51
CA LEU A 25 -14.26 -3.67 -51.68
C LEU A 25 -15.53 -4.46 -52.02
N THR A 26 -16.10 -4.14 -53.16
CA THR A 26 -17.12 -4.90 -53.85
C THR A 26 -16.48 -6.08 -54.59
N GLY A 27 -16.95 -7.27 -54.37
CA GLY A 27 -16.55 -8.51 -55.08
C GLY A 27 -17.75 -9.35 -55.47
N VAL A 28 -17.79 -9.70 -56.72
CA VAL A 28 -18.82 -10.26 -57.59
C VAL A 28 -19.25 -11.66 -57.20
N ALA A 29 -20.55 -11.93 -57.44
CA ALA A 29 -21.23 -13.20 -57.26
C ALA A 29 -20.74 -14.30 -58.22
N ALA A 30 -20.62 -15.53 -57.74
CA ALA A 30 -20.65 -16.74 -58.55
C ALA A 30 -21.70 -17.71 -57.99
N VAL A 31 -22.65 -18.06 -58.84
CA VAL A 31 -23.73 -19.01 -58.59
C VAL A 31 -23.17 -20.44 -58.74
N GLY A 32 -23.21 -21.22 -57.69
CA GLY A 32 -22.93 -22.66 -57.71
C GLY A 32 -24.03 -23.41 -56.93
N ALA A 33 -24.93 -24.09 -57.60
CA ALA A 33 -25.96 -24.92 -57.00
C ALA A 33 -25.32 -26.23 -56.48
N GLY A 34 -25.23 -26.39 -55.18
CA GLY A 34 -24.85 -27.64 -54.50
C GLY A 34 -25.89 -27.97 -53.45
N VAL A 35 -26.66 -29.05 -53.69
CA VAL A 35 -27.60 -29.59 -52.70
C VAL A 35 -26.79 -30.28 -51.59
N THR A 36 -26.74 -29.70 -50.42
CA THR A 36 -26.22 -30.34 -49.23
C THR A 36 -27.34 -30.60 -48.23
N LEU A 37 -27.49 -31.88 -47.83
CA LEU A 37 -28.38 -32.29 -46.74
C LEU A 37 -28.01 -31.53 -45.47
N ALA A 38 -28.94 -30.74 -44.97
CA ALA A 38 -28.80 -30.06 -43.67
C ALA A 38 -28.89 -31.04 -42.51
N ALA A 39 -27.85 -31.20 -41.76
CA ALA A 39 -27.92 -31.76 -40.44
C ALA A 39 -28.61 -30.76 -39.49
N PRO A 40 -29.43 -31.21 -38.50
CA PRO A 40 -30.09 -30.28 -37.58
C PRO A 40 -29.05 -29.54 -36.71
N PRO A 41 -29.28 -28.26 -36.40
CA PRO A 41 -28.37 -27.53 -35.51
C PRO A 41 -28.37 -28.19 -34.10
N ALA A 42 -27.19 -28.57 -33.65
CA ALA A 42 -27.02 -28.97 -32.25
C ALA A 42 -27.43 -27.77 -31.38
N SER A 43 -28.48 -27.96 -30.59
CA SER A 43 -28.95 -26.99 -29.61
C SER A 43 -27.82 -26.79 -28.56
N ALA A 44 -27.11 -25.71 -28.67
CA ALA A 44 -26.17 -25.31 -27.62
C ALA A 44 -27.00 -25.05 -26.36
N ALA A 45 -26.82 -25.89 -25.34
CA ALA A 45 -27.36 -25.65 -24.00
C ALA A 45 -26.86 -24.27 -23.54
N PRO A 46 -27.74 -23.45 -22.94
CA PRO A 46 -27.31 -22.17 -22.39
C PRO A 46 -26.20 -22.43 -21.35
N ALA A 47 -25.04 -21.84 -21.54
CA ALA A 47 -23.97 -21.84 -20.54
C ALA A 47 -24.56 -21.29 -19.25
N SER A 48 -24.59 -22.12 -18.21
CA SER A 48 -24.99 -21.67 -16.87
C SER A 48 -24.15 -20.43 -16.53
N PRO A 49 -24.77 -19.35 -16.04
CA PRO A 49 -23.98 -18.18 -15.60
C PRO A 49 -22.97 -18.65 -14.57
N SER A 50 -21.69 -18.48 -14.86
CA SER A 50 -20.64 -18.71 -13.87
C SER A 50 -21.03 -17.94 -12.63
N ALA A 51 -21.14 -18.62 -11.49
CA ALA A 51 -21.38 -17.96 -10.21
C ALA A 51 -20.36 -16.81 -10.09
N PRO A 52 -20.77 -15.62 -9.65
CA PRO A 52 -19.84 -14.51 -9.46
C PRO A 52 -18.72 -15.04 -8.58
N ALA A 53 -17.46 -14.84 -9.01
CA ALA A 53 -16.30 -15.16 -8.19
C ALA A 53 -16.59 -14.58 -6.81
N SER A 54 -16.62 -15.46 -5.79
CA SER A 54 -16.95 -15.10 -4.42
C SER A 54 -16.14 -13.85 -4.09
N ALA A 55 -16.81 -12.70 -3.90
CA ALA A 55 -16.18 -11.51 -3.41
C ALA A 55 -15.51 -11.94 -2.10
N SER A 56 -14.18 -11.99 -2.09
CA SER A 56 -13.43 -12.47 -0.94
C SER A 56 -13.87 -11.60 0.23
N ARG A 57 -14.45 -12.21 1.25
CA ARG A 57 -14.94 -11.49 2.42
C ARG A 57 -13.77 -10.67 2.99
N ARG A 58 -13.96 -9.38 3.13
CA ARG A 58 -12.93 -8.47 3.68
C ARG A 58 -12.46 -9.00 5.04
N PRO A 59 -11.14 -9.01 5.32
CA PRO A 59 -10.61 -9.44 6.61
C PRO A 59 -11.24 -8.68 7.77
N SER A 60 -11.68 -9.38 8.80
CA SER A 60 -12.36 -8.82 9.98
C SER A 60 -11.65 -9.14 11.30
N THR A 61 -10.62 -9.98 11.24
CA THR A 61 -9.79 -10.32 12.40
C THR A 61 -8.32 -10.02 12.12
N PRO A 62 -7.50 -9.80 13.17
CA PRO A 62 -6.06 -9.58 12.99
C PRO A 62 -5.38 -10.70 12.19
N GLY A 63 -5.77 -11.95 12.43
CA GLY A 63 -5.20 -13.10 11.73
C GLY A 63 -5.57 -13.17 10.26
N GLU A 64 -6.81 -12.81 9.89
CA GLU A 64 -7.25 -12.73 8.48
C GLU A 64 -6.49 -11.60 7.77
N ALA A 65 -6.39 -10.42 8.39
CA ALA A 65 -5.69 -9.26 7.86
C ALA A 65 -4.20 -9.57 7.60
N LEU A 66 -3.51 -10.21 8.54
CA LEU A 66 -2.12 -10.64 8.36
C LEU A 66 -1.94 -11.62 7.21
N ARG A 67 -2.87 -12.58 7.05
CA ARG A 67 -2.81 -13.53 5.93
C ARG A 67 -3.01 -12.86 4.58
N GLU A 68 -3.95 -11.91 4.50
CA GLU A 68 -4.17 -11.16 3.24
C GLU A 68 -2.94 -10.31 2.88
N LEU A 69 -2.35 -9.57 3.83
CA LEU A 69 -1.12 -8.81 3.58
C LEU A 69 0.03 -9.73 3.14
N ALA A 70 0.20 -10.89 3.78
CA ALA A 70 1.24 -11.85 3.40
C ALA A 70 1.01 -12.42 1.99
N ALA A 71 -0.24 -12.75 1.65
CA ALA A 71 -0.60 -13.22 0.32
C ALA A 71 -0.38 -12.12 -0.74
N GLY A 72 -0.72 -10.87 -0.43
CA GLY A 72 -0.48 -9.72 -1.30
C GLY A 72 1.01 -9.48 -1.53
N ASN A 73 1.83 -9.50 -0.48
CA ASN A 73 3.28 -9.37 -0.63
C ASN A 73 3.90 -10.54 -1.43
N LEU A 74 3.36 -11.75 -1.29
CA LEU A 74 3.79 -12.86 -2.14
C LEU A 74 3.46 -12.61 -3.62
N ARG A 75 2.28 -12.07 -3.93
CA ARG A 75 1.90 -11.70 -5.31
C ARG A 75 2.87 -10.63 -5.87
N TRP A 76 3.12 -9.57 -5.10
CA TRP A 76 4.08 -8.50 -5.43
C TRP A 76 5.47 -9.06 -5.77
N ARG A 77 6.03 -9.89 -4.88
CA ARG A 77 7.35 -10.50 -5.07
C ARG A 77 7.46 -11.43 -6.27
N THR A 78 6.36 -12.05 -6.68
CA THR A 78 6.35 -13.04 -7.77
C THR A 78 5.80 -12.47 -9.07
N PHE A 79 5.61 -11.15 -9.16
CA PHE A 79 5.09 -10.45 -10.34
C PHE A 79 3.74 -11.03 -10.79
N ARG A 80 2.82 -11.22 -9.83
CA ARG A 80 1.48 -11.79 -10.03
C ARG A 80 0.42 -10.93 -9.35
N GLU A 81 0.62 -9.63 -9.39
CA GLU A 81 -0.26 -8.63 -8.81
C GLU A 81 -1.67 -8.76 -9.41
N ARG A 82 -2.66 -8.50 -8.57
CA ARG A 82 -4.07 -8.53 -8.97
C ARG A 82 -4.65 -7.15 -9.20
N HIS A 83 -4.01 -6.12 -8.64
CA HIS A 83 -4.50 -4.75 -8.65
C HIS A 83 -5.98 -4.67 -8.24
N PRO A 84 -6.34 -5.14 -7.02
CA PRO A 84 -7.72 -5.22 -6.59
C PRO A 84 -8.32 -3.83 -6.42
N ASP A 85 -9.65 -3.76 -6.44
CA ASP A 85 -10.44 -2.58 -6.06
C ASP A 85 -10.11 -1.26 -6.79
N GLU A 86 -9.68 -1.34 -8.06
CA GLU A 86 -9.34 -0.18 -8.88
C GLU A 86 -10.42 0.19 -9.92
N THR A 87 -11.52 -0.57 -9.99
CA THR A 87 -12.55 -0.38 -11.02
C THR A 87 -13.38 0.88 -10.81
N PRO A 88 -14.01 1.45 -11.88
CA PRO A 88 -14.93 2.58 -11.73
C PRO A 88 -16.08 2.31 -10.76
N THR A 89 -16.59 1.07 -10.72
CA THR A 89 -17.67 0.66 -9.80
C THR A 89 -17.21 0.75 -8.34
N VAL A 90 -16.02 0.24 -8.03
CA VAL A 90 -15.45 0.33 -6.67
C VAL A 90 -15.26 1.79 -6.26
N ARG A 91 -14.67 2.62 -7.15
CA ARG A 91 -14.49 4.06 -6.89
C ARG A 91 -15.82 4.75 -6.57
N GLN A 92 -16.88 4.42 -7.29
CA GLN A 92 -18.21 4.98 -7.02
C GLN A 92 -18.76 4.49 -5.67
N THR A 93 -18.64 3.22 -5.34
CA THR A 93 -19.10 2.65 -4.06
C THR A 93 -18.38 3.30 -2.88
N LEU A 94 -17.07 3.53 -2.99
CA LEU A 94 -16.26 4.13 -1.93
C LEU A 94 -16.59 5.62 -1.64
N THR A 95 -17.39 6.28 -2.48
CA THR A 95 -17.88 7.65 -2.18
C THR A 95 -18.80 7.72 -0.97
N SER A 96 -19.41 6.59 -0.59
CA SER A 96 -20.33 6.48 0.55
C SER A 96 -19.65 6.06 1.86
N GLY A 97 -18.39 5.64 1.83
CA GLY A 97 -17.66 5.23 3.03
C GLY A 97 -16.44 4.35 2.71
N GLN A 98 -15.67 4.06 3.76
CA GLN A 98 -14.49 3.20 3.68
C GLN A 98 -14.50 2.17 4.80
N HIS A 99 -13.92 1.00 4.55
CA HIS A 99 -13.82 -0.09 5.53
C HIS A 99 -12.44 -0.78 5.41
N PRO A 100 -11.33 -0.06 5.66
CA PRO A 100 -9.99 -0.66 5.58
C PRO A 100 -9.82 -1.76 6.62
N PHE A 101 -9.04 -2.79 6.29
CA PHE A 101 -8.82 -3.92 7.19
C PHE A 101 -7.47 -3.85 7.93
N ALA A 102 -6.58 -2.95 7.55
CA ALA A 102 -5.31 -2.74 8.22
C ALA A 102 -4.89 -1.26 8.19
N VAL A 103 -4.25 -0.81 9.27
CA VAL A 103 -3.45 0.41 9.29
C VAL A 103 -2.00 0.04 9.00
N ILE A 104 -1.38 0.73 8.05
CA ILE A 104 0.07 0.61 7.81
C ILE A 104 0.74 1.93 8.19
N LEU A 105 1.51 1.92 9.27
CA LEU A 105 2.42 3.02 9.59
C LEU A 105 3.77 2.72 8.93
N GLY A 106 4.09 3.44 7.87
CA GLY A 106 5.30 3.23 7.07
C GLY A 106 6.12 4.49 6.86
N CYS A 107 7.29 4.32 6.27
CA CYS A 107 8.15 5.43 5.88
C CYS A 107 7.58 6.22 4.70
N VAL A 108 7.96 7.51 4.60
CA VAL A 108 7.68 8.36 3.42
C VAL A 108 8.51 7.97 2.19
N ASP A 109 9.43 7.01 2.30
CA ASP A 109 10.30 6.55 1.21
C ASP A 109 9.47 6.13 0.00
N SER A 110 9.72 6.74 -1.16
CA SER A 110 8.95 6.55 -2.38
C SER A 110 9.01 5.13 -2.96
N ARG A 111 9.98 4.32 -2.51
CA ARG A 111 10.17 2.92 -2.94
C ARG A 111 9.29 1.94 -2.16
N VAL A 112 8.57 2.42 -1.13
CA VAL A 112 7.80 1.58 -0.20
C VAL A 112 6.35 2.07 -0.09
N PRO A 113 5.58 2.15 -1.19
CA PRO A 113 4.15 2.40 -1.12
C PRO A 113 3.42 1.15 -0.62
N PRO A 114 2.76 1.19 0.54
CA PRO A 114 2.16 -0.01 1.15
C PRO A 114 1.14 -0.71 0.27
N GLU A 115 0.34 0.05 -0.47
CA GLU A 115 -0.68 -0.50 -1.37
C GLU A 115 -0.05 -1.41 -2.45
N LEU A 116 1.10 -1.02 -3.01
CA LEU A 116 1.81 -1.86 -3.98
C LEU A 116 2.53 -3.03 -3.30
N VAL A 117 3.26 -2.75 -2.20
CA VAL A 117 4.02 -3.78 -1.47
C VAL A 117 3.13 -4.94 -1.02
N PHE A 118 1.86 -4.66 -0.70
CA PHE A 118 0.89 -5.65 -0.26
C PHE A 118 -0.16 -6.01 -1.33
N ASP A 119 -0.04 -5.49 -2.56
CA ASP A 119 -1.01 -5.70 -3.66
C ASP A 119 -2.45 -5.52 -3.17
N GLN A 120 -2.74 -4.33 -2.62
CA GLN A 120 -4.04 -3.92 -2.10
C GLN A 120 -4.56 -2.70 -2.87
N GLY A 121 -5.87 -2.55 -2.91
CA GLY A 121 -6.51 -1.49 -3.68
C GLY A 121 -7.16 -0.40 -2.83
N LEU A 122 -8.02 0.37 -3.48
CA LEU A 122 -8.71 1.49 -2.84
C LEU A 122 -9.60 1.01 -1.69
N GLY A 123 -9.44 1.64 -0.52
CA GLY A 123 -10.27 1.36 0.64
C GLY A 123 -9.85 0.12 1.45
N ASP A 124 -8.77 -0.60 1.06
CA ASP A 124 -8.26 -1.76 1.77
C ASP A 124 -7.36 -1.42 2.94
N LEU A 125 -6.52 -0.41 2.77
CA LEU A 125 -5.56 0.03 3.78
C LEU A 125 -5.84 1.47 4.23
N LEU A 126 -5.62 1.75 5.51
CA LEU A 126 -5.42 3.10 6.03
C LEU A 126 -3.91 3.32 6.16
N THR A 127 -3.35 4.10 5.25
CA THR A 127 -1.90 4.30 5.18
C THR A 127 -1.51 5.61 5.86
N VAL A 128 -0.70 5.50 6.92
CA VAL A 128 -0.09 6.61 7.66
C VAL A 128 1.41 6.59 7.40
N ARG A 129 2.02 7.74 7.05
CA ARG A 129 3.43 7.77 6.67
C ARG A 129 4.18 8.92 7.33
N SER A 130 5.30 8.57 7.96
CA SER A 130 6.28 9.53 8.49
C SER A 130 7.71 9.04 8.20
N ALA A 131 8.69 9.94 8.08
CA ALA A 131 10.07 9.51 7.82
C ALA A 131 10.60 8.69 9.01
N GLY A 132 11.03 7.44 8.74
CA GLY A 132 11.50 6.50 9.76
C GLY A 132 10.42 6.07 10.75
N GLU A 133 9.16 6.01 10.34
CA GLU A 133 8.00 5.61 11.14
C GLU A 133 7.86 6.40 12.46
N VAL A 134 8.37 7.66 12.49
CA VAL A 134 8.33 8.51 13.69
C VAL A 134 6.90 8.71 14.14
N LEU A 135 6.66 8.46 15.43
CA LEU A 135 5.36 8.52 16.06
C LEU A 135 5.21 9.83 16.84
N ASP A 136 4.62 10.83 16.20
CA ASP A 136 4.18 12.08 16.82
C ASP A 136 2.66 12.08 17.06
N GLU A 137 2.15 13.16 17.63
CA GLU A 137 0.71 13.29 17.95
C GLU A 137 -0.19 13.16 16.72
N ALA A 138 0.20 13.68 15.56
CA ALA A 138 -0.60 13.59 14.34
C ALA A 138 -0.63 12.17 13.78
N VAL A 139 0.52 11.49 13.80
CA VAL A 139 0.65 10.08 13.41
C VAL A 139 -0.14 9.18 14.37
N LEU A 140 0.02 9.39 15.68
CA LEU A 140 -0.70 8.64 16.71
C LEU A 140 -2.21 8.81 16.56
N GLY A 141 -2.70 10.06 16.43
CA GLY A 141 -4.12 10.35 16.22
C GLY A 141 -4.67 9.72 14.96
N SER A 142 -3.87 9.65 13.87
CA SER A 142 -4.29 9.00 12.63
C SER A 142 -4.41 7.48 12.78
N VAL A 143 -3.49 6.84 13.50
CA VAL A 143 -3.56 5.41 13.82
C VAL A 143 -4.76 5.13 14.74
N ALA A 144 -4.94 5.93 15.79
CA ALA A 144 -6.05 5.80 16.73
C ALA A 144 -7.40 5.95 16.01
N TYR A 145 -7.55 6.92 15.10
CA TYR A 145 -8.75 7.07 14.28
C TYR A 145 -9.07 5.77 13.51
N GLY A 146 -8.09 5.16 12.86
CA GLY A 146 -8.30 3.90 12.17
C GLY A 146 -8.79 2.78 13.07
N VAL A 147 -8.23 2.67 14.28
CA VAL A 147 -8.57 1.60 15.22
C VAL A 147 -9.89 1.87 15.94
N LEU A 148 -10.12 3.10 16.39
CA LEU A 148 -11.27 3.43 17.26
C LEU A 148 -12.53 3.75 16.46
N GLU A 149 -12.40 4.52 15.38
CA GLU A 149 -13.55 4.98 14.59
C GLU A 149 -13.87 4.02 13.44
N LEU A 150 -12.86 3.46 12.76
CA LEU A 150 -13.08 2.55 11.65
C LEU A 150 -13.06 1.08 12.06
N GLY A 151 -12.71 0.76 13.30
CA GLY A 151 -12.70 -0.62 13.82
C GLY A 151 -11.64 -1.52 13.19
N ILE A 152 -10.54 -0.96 12.70
CA ILE A 152 -9.48 -1.72 12.02
C ILE A 152 -8.78 -2.67 13.02
N PRO A 153 -8.71 -3.99 12.73
CA PRO A 153 -8.21 -4.98 13.68
C PRO A 153 -6.68 -5.14 13.67
N LEU A 154 -5.96 -4.53 12.72
CA LEU A 154 -4.52 -4.73 12.55
C LEU A 154 -3.80 -3.40 12.33
N VAL A 155 -2.72 -3.17 13.07
CA VAL A 155 -1.72 -2.12 12.80
C VAL A 155 -0.39 -2.78 12.49
N VAL A 156 0.23 -2.38 11.37
CA VAL A 156 1.57 -2.81 10.98
C VAL A 156 2.50 -1.61 10.99
N VAL A 157 3.57 -1.64 11.77
CA VAL A 157 4.69 -0.71 11.68
C VAL A 157 5.67 -1.30 10.67
N LEU A 158 5.76 -0.67 9.50
CA LEU A 158 6.50 -1.17 8.35
C LEU A 158 7.78 -0.35 8.13
N GLY A 159 8.88 -0.81 8.70
CA GLY A 159 10.22 -0.33 8.34
C GLY A 159 10.70 -0.93 7.01
N HIS A 160 11.86 -0.47 6.54
CA HIS A 160 12.40 -0.98 5.28
C HIS A 160 13.92 -0.91 5.22
N GLN A 161 14.50 -1.76 4.40
CA GLN A 161 15.93 -1.79 4.09
C GLN A 161 16.41 -0.41 3.60
N SER A 162 17.60 0.00 4.03
CA SER A 162 18.27 1.23 3.61
C SER A 162 17.43 2.50 3.84
N CYS A 163 16.76 2.60 5.00
CA CYS A 163 15.96 3.76 5.37
C CYS A 163 16.84 5.01 5.52
N GLY A 164 16.54 6.04 4.69
CA GLY A 164 17.31 7.30 4.70
C GLY A 164 17.17 8.09 5.99
N ALA A 165 16.00 8.06 6.65
CA ALA A 165 15.79 8.74 7.92
C ALA A 165 16.60 8.10 9.05
N VAL A 166 16.64 6.77 9.13
CA VAL A 166 17.46 6.04 10.10
C VAL A 166 18.93 6.27 9.84
N ARG A 167 19.38 6.24 8.58
CA ARG A 167 20.78 6.57 8.22
C ARG A 167 21.16 7.98 8.68
N ALA A 168 20.33 8.97 8.39
CA ALA A 168 20.60 10.35 8.80
C ALA A 168 20.73 10.48 10.33
N ALA A 169 19.89 9.78 11.09
CA ALA A 169 19.97 9.75 12.56
C ALA A 169 21.28 9.08 13.05
N VAL A 170 21.66 7.95 12.45
CA VAL A 170 22.91 7.24 12.79
C VAL A 170 24.14 8.06 12.43
N ASP A 171 24.16 8.72 11.27
CA ASP A 171 25.28 9.56 10.82
C ASP A 171 25.44 10.79 11.72
N ALA A 172 24.32 11.43 12.13
CA ALA A 172 24.35 12.55 13.07
C ALA A 172 24.84 12.12 14.47
N ASP A 173 24.37 10.97 14.98
CA ASP A 173 24.84 10.39 16.25
C ASP A 173 26.34 10.08 16.21
N THR A 174 26.83 9.55 15.10
CA THR A 174 28.24 9.14 14.94
C THR A 174 29.17 10.35 14.83
N SER A 175 28.74 11.38 14.06
CA SER A 175 29.58 12.57 13.81
C SER A 175 29.44 13.64 14.88
N GLY A 176 28.41 13.59 15.74
CA GLY A 176 28.02 14.67 16.65
C GLY A 176 27.47 15.90 15.87
N GLY A 177 27.18 15.75 14.60
CA GLY A 177 26.63 16.79 13.73
C GLY A 177 25.17 17.11 14.02
N LYS A 178 24.74 18.32 13.60
CA LYS A 178 23.34 18.73 13.65
C LYS A 178 22.71 18.72 12.28
N LEU A 179 21.50 18.20 12.21
CA LEU A 179 20.65 18.24 11.01
C LEU A 179 19.80 19.52 10.99
N PRO A 180 19.23 19.92 9.83
CA PRO A 180 18.23 21.00 9.78
C PRO A 180 17.10 20.73 10.78
N ALA A 181 16.55 21.78 11.42
CA ALA A 181 15.71 21.70 12.61
C ALA A 181 14.60 20.65 12.56
N HIS A 182 13.83 20.57 11.46
CA HIS A 182 12.73 19.61 11.33
C HIS A 182 13.23 18.17 11.07
N ILE A 183 14.36 18.02 10.40
CA ILE A 183 15.00 16.70 10.20
C ILE A 183 15.67 16.27 11.51
N GLN A 184 16.21 17.19 12.29
CA GLN A 184 16.76 16.92 13.63
C GLN A 184 15.69 16.35 14.55
N TYR A 185 14.46 16.87 14.53
CA TYR A 185 13.34 16.31 15.29
C TYR A 185 13.11 14.81 14.98
N LEU A 186 13.14 14.43 13.70
CA LEU A 186 12.99 13.02 13.30
C LEU A 186 14.16 12.17 13.80
N ALA A 187 15.38 12.67 13.66
CA ALA A 187 16.58 11.99 14.14
C ALA A 187 16.56 11.81 15.67
N ASP A 188 16.12 12.81 16.43
CA ASP A 188 16.00 12.74 17.89
C ASP A 188 14.99 11.67 18.35
N GLN A 189 13.92 11.44 17.58
CA GLN A 189 12.95 10.36 17.84
C GLN A 189 13.54 8.97 17.57
N ILE A 190 14.46 8.85 16.60
CA ILE A 190 15.10 7.58 16.23
C ILE A 190 16.32 7.29 17.14
N ALA A 191 17.03 8.33 17.59
CA ALA A 191 18.29 8.22 18.31
C ALA A 191 18.29 7.28 19.53
N PRO A 192 17.21 7.19 20.36
CA PRO A 192 17.15 6.23 21.45
C PRO A 192 17.28 4.76 21.03
N ASN A 193 16.96 4.46 19.76
CA ASN A 193 16.94 3.11 19.22
C ASN A 193 18.23 2.73 18.49
N ILE A 194 19.23 3.64 18.43
CA ILE A 194 20.50 3.40 17.72
C ILE A 194 21.31 2.31 18.45
N ASP A 195 21.63 1.26 17.71
CA ASP A 195 22.53 0.20 18.17
C ASP A 195 23.99 0.65 18.04
N ARG A 196 24.51 1.23 19.15
CA ARG A 196 25.88 1.74 19.20
C ARG A 196 26.96 0.66 19.36
N THR A 197 26.56 -0.62 19.42
CA THR A 197 27.49 -1.75 19.44
C THR A 197 27.97 -2.15 18.05
N LYS A 198 27.36 -1.61 16.99
CA LYS A 198 27.65 -1.89 15.59
C LYS A 198 28.15 -0.64 14.86
N ASP A 199 28.70 -0.83 13.67
CA ASP A 199 29.23 0.22 12.82
C ASP A 199 28.66 0.17 11.40
N GLY A 200 28.79 1.30 10.68
CA GLY A 200 28.43 1.42 9.25
C GLY A 200 27.01 0.96 8.94
N ASP A 201 26.86 0.21 7.86
CA ASP A 201 25.56 -0.29 7.41
C ASP A 201 24.92 -1.27 8.41
N SER A 202 25.71 -2.04 9.14
CA SER A 202 25.21 -2.96 10.17
C SER A 202 24.53 -2.20 11.33
N ARG A 203 25.04 -1.01 11.70
CA ARG A 203 24.40 -0.13 12.69
C ARG A 203 23.06 0.39 12.16
N VAL A 204 23.02 0.84 10.90
CA VAL A 204 21.78 1.32 10.27
C VAL A 204 20.73 0.20 10.23
N ASP A 205 21.12 -0.99 9.78
CA ASP A 205 20.19 -2.13 9.67
C ASP A 205 19.61 -2.55 11.02
N SER A 206 20.44 -2.68 12.05
CA SER A 206 19.96 -3.02 13.39
C SER A 206 19.10 -1.90 14.00
N THR A 207 19.42 -0.64 13.70
CA THR A 207 18.63 0.51 14.15
C THR A 207 17.25 0.54 13.50
N ILE A 208 17.12 0.19 12.22
CA ILE A 208 15.82 0.04 11.54
C ILE A 208 14.93 -0.93 12.33
N ASP A 209 15.45 -2.12 12.62
CA ASP A 209 14.71 -3.14 13.33
C ASP A 209 14.35 -2.71 14.77
N ALA A 210 15.29 -2.10 15.48
CA ALA A 210 15.08 -1.61 16.83
C ALA A 210 14.01 -0.49 16.86
N ASN A 211 14.06 0.43 15.89
CA ASN A 211 13.09 1.51 15.76
C ASN A 211 11.67 1.00 15.49
N VAL A 212 11.51 0.05 14.57
CA VAL A 212 10.22 -0.60 14.30
C VAL A 212 9.67 -1.28 15.56
N ARG A 213 10.51 -2.00 16.31
CA ARG A 213 10.09 -2.66 17.57
C ARG A 213 9.68 -1.63 18.62
N ALA A 214 10.42 -0.54 18.75
CA ALA A 214 10.12 0.53 19.73
C ALA A 214 8.79 1.23 19.37
N VAL A 215 8.58 1.61 18.13
CA VAL A 215 7.34 2.23 17.66
C VAL A 215 6.15 1.28 17.84
N ARG A 216 6.30 0.01 17.46
CA ARG A 216 5.29 -1.04 17.72
C ARG A 216 4.94 -1.15 19.19
N ALA A 217 5.95 -1.21 20.07
CA ALA A 217 5.74 -1.34 21.51
C ALA A 217 5.02 -0.11 22.07
N ARG A 218 5.40 1.08 21.66
CA ARG A 218 4.74 2.33 22.06
C ARG A 218 3.28 2.36 21.63
N LEU A 219 2.96 1.99 20.38
CA LEU A 219 1.57 1.90 19.91
C LEU A 219 0.75 0.85 20.68
N ALA A 220 1.32 -0.31 20.96
CA ALA A 220 0.62 -1.36 21.69
C ALA A 220 0.34 -0.99 23.16
N ALA A 221 1.15 -0.09 23.74
CA ALA A 221 1.01 0.41 25.10
C ALA A 221 0.17 1.71 25.20
N GLU A 222 -0.22 2.29 24.06
CA GLU A 222 -1.02 3.51 24.04
C GLU A 222 -2.36 3.27 24.75
N PRO A 223 -2.75 4.10 25.74
CA PRO A 223 -3.93 3.84 26.57
C PRO A 223 -5.20 3.53 25.78
N ASP A 224 -5.45 4.27 24.69
CA ASP A 224 -6.65 4.11 23.86
C ASP A 224 -6.64 2.80 23.04
N LEU A 225 -5.47 2.23 22.77
CA LEU A 225 -5.30 1.00 22.00
C LEU A 225 -5.10 -0.24 22.85
N ALA A 226 -4.47 -0.10 24.02
CA ALA A 226 -4.05 -1.20 24.89
C ALA A 226 -5.21 -2.11 25.31
N ALA A 227 -6.38 -1.54 25.59
CA ALA A 227 -7.57 -2.32 25.93
C ALA A 227 -7.98 -3.27 24.78
N LYS A 228 -7.95 -2.80 23.53
CA LYS A 228 -8.26 -3.62 22.35
C LYS A 228 -7.19 -4.68 22.08
N VAL A 229 -5.91 -4.36 22.34
CA VAL A 229 -4.80 -5.32 22.23
C VAL A 229 -4.99 -6.44 23.27
N THR A 230 -5.27 -6.09 24.52
CA THR A 230 -5.52 -7.05 25.60
C THR A 230 -6.73 -7.94 25.33
N ALA A 231 -7.78 -7.39 24.72
CA ALA A 231 -8.98 -8.14 24.34
C ALA A 231 -8.80 -9.00 23.08
N GLY A 232 -7.62 -8.98 22.43
CA GLY A 232 -7.37 -9.71 21.18
C GLY A 232 -8.12 -9.15 19.95
N GLN A 233 -8.72 -7.98 20.08
CA GLN A 233 -9.46 -7.30 19.00
C GLN A 233 -8.52 -6.51 18.08
N LEU A 234 -7.36 -6.11 18.57
CA LEU A 234 -6.31 -5.41 17.84
C LEU A 234 -4.99 -6.17 17.92
N SER A 235 -4.30 -6.31 16.81
CA SER A 235 -2.89 -6.71 16.80
C SER A 235 -2.02 -5.57 16.29
N VAL A 236 -0.94 -5.27 17.02
CA VAL A 236 0.09 -4.32 16.58
C VAL A 236 1.36 -5.10 16.30
N VAL A 237 1.80 -5.12 15.04
CA VAL A 237 2.97 -5.91 14.61
C VAL A 237 4.05 -5.03 14.00
N GLY A 238 5.32 -5.39 14.20
CA GLY A 238 6.43 -4.82 13.46
C GLY A 238 6.79 -5.68 12.27
N ALA A 239 7.12 -5.05 11.16
CA ALA A 239 7.59 -5.72 9.95
C ALA A 239 8.66 -4.90 9.25
N ARG A 240 9.47 -5.55 8.42
CA ARG A 240 10.47 -4.90 7.59
C ARG A 240 10.33 -5.36 6.14
N TYR A 241 10.37 -4.40 5.22
CA TYR A 241 10.39 -4.63 3.78
C TYR A 241 11.82 -4.58 3.25
N GLU A 242 12.24 -5.64 2.57
CA GLU A 242 13.53 -5.72 1.91
C GLU A 242 13.43 -5.22 0.47
N LEU A 243 14.12 -4.12 0.15
CA LEU A 243 14.14 -3.56 -1.20
C LEU A 243 14.80 -4.49 -2.22
N SER A 244 15.73 -5.33 -1.76
CA SER A 244 16.52 -6.20 -2.64
C SER A 244 15.73 -7.39 -3.21
N ASN A 245 14.75 -7.90 -2.46
CA ASN A 245 13.98 -9.10 -2.83
C ASN A 245 12.46 -8.95 -2.62
N GLN A 246 12.00 -7.74 -2.29
CA GLN A 246 10.62 -7.33 -2.08
C GLN A 246 9.89 -8.11 -0.97
N LEU A 247 10.61 -8.83 -0.10
CA LEU A 247 10.04 -9.57 1.01
C LEU A 247 9.65 -8.64 2.15
N VAL A 248 8.44 -8.78 2.67
CA VAL A 248 8.06 -8.31 4.00
C VAL A 248 8.17 -9.46 4.99
N HIS A 249 8.97 -9.28 6.03
CA HIS A 249 9.05 -10.23 7.13
C HIS A 249 8.71 -9.57 8.46
N ARG A 250 8.13 -10.35 9.36
CA ARG A 250 7.79 -9.85 10.71
C ARG A 250 9.03 -9.76 11.57
N LEU A 251 9.09 -8.70 12.36
CA LEU A 251 10.07 -8.55 13.44
C LEU A 251 9.45 -9.06 14.75
N ALA A 252 10.19 -9.90 15.44
CA ALA A 252 9.81 -10.46 16.73
C ALA A 252 9.82 -9.39 17.84
#